data_14269d9b8a60f3ae0f290810e0bd0f14
#
_entry.id   14269d9b8a60f3ae0f290810e0bd0f14
#
_cell.length_a   1.000
_cell.length_b   1.000
_cell.length_c   1.000
_cell.angle_alpha   90.00
_cell.angle_beta   90.00
_cell.angle_gamma   90.00
#
_symmetry.space_group_name_H-M   'P 1'
#
loop_
_entity.id
_entity.type
_entity.pdbx_description
1 polymer ?
#
loop_
_entity_poly.entity_id
_entity_poly.type
_entity_poly.pdbx_seq_one_letter_code
_entity_poly.pdbx_strand_id
1 'polypeptide(L)'
;MRANLFRGRIRRSGNSQSSQKNIDINRVHDVFAWSRSFNITTVGLFIIGFPGETVSQAKSTMDLAIQIKADYIICQVLMPIYDTDIFKDAEKNPIFDSDFFRRFICNPQPDLTIPIWSTGIPTGDLIRLQRLFYLKFYLRPNYILRILQRLSGYEDTKTKMALRLLFKFK
;
A
#
# COMPACT_ATOMS: atom_id res chain seq x y z
N MET A 1 -2.21 22.86 6.26
CA MET A 1 -1.59 21.92 5.31
C MET A 1 -2.52 20.74 5.12
N ARG A 2 -3.15 20.59 3.95
CA ARG A 2 -4.11 19.49 3.69
C ARG A 2 -3.37 18.37 2.98
N ALA A 3 -3.37 17.17 3.55
CA ALA A 3 -2.87 15.98 2.89
C ALA A 3 -4.00 15.36 2.06
N ASN A 4 -3.81 15.23 0.76
CA ASN A 4 -4.74 14.48 -0.09
C ASN A 4 -4.39 13.01 -0.05
N LEU A 5 -5.31 12.20 0.47
CA LEU A 5 -5.21 10.76 0.56
C LEU A 5 -5.79 10.18 -0.74
N PHE A 6 -4.96 9.55 -1.54
CA PHE A 6 -5.39 8.87 -2.75
C PHE A 6 -5.34 7.35 -2.56
N ARG A 7 -6.48 6.69 -2.67
CA ARG A 7 -6.61 5.23 -2.58
C ARG A 7 -6.88 4.68 -3.98
N GLY A 8 -5.83 4.23 -4.65
CA GLY A 8 -5.91 3.69 -6.00
C GLY A 8 -5.75 2.17 -6.06
N ARG A 9 -6.62 1.51 -6.81
CA ARG A 9 -6.50 0.11 -7.22
C ARG A 9 -6.40 0.08 -8.74
N ILE A 10 -5.33 -0.51 -9.27
CA ILE A 10 -5.21 -0.77 -10.71
C ILE A 10 -5.90 -2.08 -10.99
N ARG A 11 -6.82 -2.07 -11.95
CA ARG A 11 -7.43 -3.26 -12.53
C ARG A 11 -6.92 -3.45 -13.96
N ARG A 12 -6.32 -4.59 -14.26
CA ARG A 12 -6.32 -5.15 -15.62
C ARG A 12 -7.42 -6.22 -15.70
N SER A 13 -8.13 -6.23 -16.83
CA SER A 13 -9.29 -7.05 -17.13
C SER A 13 -9.08 -8.55 -16.83
N GLY A 14 -9.94 -9.09 -16.01
CA GLY A 14 -10.05 -10.52 -15.71
C GLY A 14 -11.08 -10.71 -14.61
N ASN A 15 -12.25 -11.19 -14.97
CA ASN A 15 -13.41 -11.58 -14.18
C ASN A 15 -13.23 -11.65 -12.65
N SER A 16 -13.60 -10.58 -11.94
CA SER A 16 -14.21 -10.69 -10.62
C SER A 16 -15.01 -9.43 -10.33
N GLN A 17 -16.29 -9.61 -10.05
CA GLN A 17 -17.33 -8.57 -9.92
C GLN A 17 -17.26 -7.75 -8.63
N SER A 18 -16.21 -7.77 -7.84
CA SER A 18 -16.16 -7.08 -6.56
C SER A 18 -15.28 -5.83 -6.60
N SER A 19 -15.93 -4.69 -6.36
CA SER A 19 -15.32 -3.37 -6.11
C SER A 19 -14.84 -2.63 -7.37
N GLN A 20 -15.77 -2.29 -8.25
CA GLN A 20 -15.54 -1.44 -9.44
C GLN A 20 -15.40 0.04 -9.06
N LYS A 21 -14.24 0.45 -8.59
CA LYS A 21 -13.84 1.84 -8.78
C LYS A 21 -13.02 1.88 -10.06
N ASN A 22 -13.62 2.31 -11.15
CA ASN A 22 -12.92 2.61 -12.41
C ASN A 22 -11.98 3.80 -12.16
N ILE A 23 -10.78 3.52 -11.72
CA ILE A 23 -9.76 4.54 -11.52
C ILE A 23 -9.04 4.73 -12.84
N ASP A 24 -9.22 5.90 -13.44
CA ASP A 24 -8.43 6.33 -14.59
C ASP A 24 -7.02 6.67 -14.14
N ILE A 25 -6.05 5.89 -14.60
CA ILE A 25 -4.62 6.05 -14.27
C ILE A 25 -4.11 7.42 -14.74
N ASN A 26 -4.58 7.93 -15.87
CA ASN A 26 -4.19 9.25 -16.37
C ASN A 26 -4.62 10.33 -15.39
N ARG A 27 -5.85 10.25 -14.90
CA ARG A 27 -6.33 11.15 -13.84
C ARG A 27 -5.50 11.08 -12.57
N VAL A 28 -5.03 9.88 -12.18
CA VAL A 28 -4.11 9.75 -11.05
C VAL A 28 -2.85 10.55 -11.29
N HIS A 29 -2.22 10.40 -12.46
CA HIS A 29 -1.03 11.16 -12.83
C HIS A 29 -1.28 12.67 -12.78
N ASP A 30 -2.40 13.14 -13.31
CA ASP A 30 -2.78 14.56 -13.31
C ASP A 30 -2.94 15.11 -11.90
N VAL A 31 -3.67 14.40 -11.03
CA VAL A 31 -3.89 14.82 -9.64
C VAL A 31 -2.56 14.94 -8.89
N PHE A 32 -1.65 13.98 -9.03
CA PHE A 32 -0.32 14.07 -8.41
C PHE A 32 0.56 15.17 -9.02
N ALA A 33 0.43 15.44 -10.33
CA ALA A 33 1.12 16.53 -11.00
C ALA A 33 0.62 17.89 -10.50
N TRP A 34 -0.70 18.09 -10.43
CA TRP A 34 -1.31 19.31 -9.90
C TRP A 34 -0.96 19.53 -8.42
N SER A 35 -1.05 18.49 -7.60
CA SER A 35 -0.67 18.60 -6.19
C SER A 35 0.77 19.13 -6.03
N ARG A 36 1.69 18.67 -6.86
CA ARG A 36 3.07 19.16 -6.86
C ARG A 36 3.19 20.62 -7.28
N SER A 37 2.44 21.07 -8.32
CA SER A 37 2.48 22.47 -8.77
C SER A 37 1.98 23.43 -7.70
N PHE A 38 1.12 22.97 -6.78
CA PHE A 38 0.63 23.75 -5.64
C PHE A 38 1.41 23.49 -4.34
N ASN A 39 2.56 22.81 -4.38
CA ASN A 39 3.34 22.42 -3.19
C ASN A 39 2.54 21.64 -2.13
N ILE A 40 1.53 20.86 -2.56
CA ILE A 40 0.75 20.01 -1.69
C ILE A 40 1.48 18.69 -1.50
N THR A 41 1.79 18.34 -0.25
CA THR A 41 2.39 17.04 0.08
C THR A 41 1.41 15.91 -0.19
N THR A 42 1.86 14.89 -0.91
CA THR A 42 1.05 13.76 -1.36
C THR A 42 1.49 12.45 -0.73
N VAL A 43 0.50 11.60 -0.41
CA VAL A 43 0.71 10.23 0.06
C VAL A 43 -0.04 9.27 -0.87
N GLY A 44 0.68 8.34 -1.49
CA GLY A 44 0.09 7.25 -2.26
C GLY A 44 -0.21 6.06 -1.35
N LEU A 45 -1.47 5.61 -1.33
CA LEU A 45 -1.87 4.40 -0.61
C LEU A 45 -2.06 3.25 -1.60
N PHE A 46 -1.33 2.17 -1.37
CA PHE A 46 -1.35 0.99 -2.22
C PHE A 46 -1.68 -0.26 -1.40
N ILE A 47 -2.37 -1.20 -2.02
CA ILE A 47 -2.66 -2.52 -1.45
C ILE A 47 -2.27 -3.55 -2.50
N ILE A 48 -1.53 -4.58 -2.07
CA ILE A 48 -1.14 -5.76 -2.86
C ILE A 48 -1.69 -7.02 -2.21
N GLY A 49 -1.73 -8.11 -2.95
CA GLY A 49 -2.20 -9.40 -2.43
C GLY A 49 -3.70 -9.62 -2.57
N PHE A 50 -4.34 -8.99 -3.56
CA PHE A 50 -5.74 -9.30 -3.86
C PHE A 50 -5.91 -10.75 -4.34
N PRO A 51 -7.09 -11.37 -4.09
CA PRO A 51 -7.40 -12.68 -4.63
C PRO A 51 -7.14 -12.75 -6.14
N GLY A 52 -6.35 -13.73 -6.57
CA GLY A 52 -5.96 -13.90 -7.97
C GLY A 52 -4.93 -12.88 -8.50
N GLU A 53 -4.39 -12.00 -7.66
CA GLU A 53 -3.30 -11.12 -8.08
C GLU A 53 -2.03 -11.91 -8.33
N THR A 54 -1.35 -11.59 -9.43
CA THR A 54 -0.04 -12.17 -9.78
C THR A 54 1.11 -11.27 -9.32
N VAL A 55 2.29 -11.86 -9.15
CA VAL A 55 3.53 -11.10 -8.84
C VAL A 55 3.79 -9.98 -9.87
N SER A 56 3.49 -10.23 -11.15
CA SER A 56 3.64 -9.22 -12.20
C SER A 56 2.70 -8.03 -12.00
N GLN A 57 1.45 -8.28 -11.59
CA GLN A 57 0.49 -7.21 -11.29
C GLN A 57 0.89 -6.40 -10.07
N ALA A 58 1.36 -7.06 -9.00
CA ALA A 58 1.89 -6.38 -7.83
C ALA A 58 3.11 -5.51 -8.18
N LYS A 59 4.01 -5.99 -9.06
CA LYS A 59 5.13 -5.18 -9.57
C LYS A 59 4.66 -3.99 -10.42
N SER A 60 3.63 -4.14 -11.24
CA SER A 60 3.04 -3.02 -12.00
C SER A 60 2.47 -1.94 -11.07
N THR A 61 1.92 -2.34 -9.92
CA THR A 61 1.48 -1.41 -8.88
C THR A 61 2.65 -0.62 -8.27
N MET A 62 3.81 -1.27 -8.08
CA MET A 62 5.04 -0.58 -7.65
C MET A 62 5.52 0.44 -8.70
N ASP A 63 5.51 0.06 -9.96
CA ASP A 63 5.96 0.94 -11.04
C ASP A 63 5.06 2.17 -11.16
N LEU A 64 3.74 2.01 -11.00
CA LEU A 64 2.83 3.15 -10.92
C LEU A 64 3.16 4.07 -9.75
N ALA A 65 3.43 3.53 -8.56
CA ALA A 65 3.79 4.35 -7.39
C ALA A 65 5.04 5.19 -7.64
N ILE A 66 5.99 4.65 -8.42
CA ILE A 66 7.18 5.38 -8.84
C ILE A 66 6.84 6.48 -9.85
N GLN A 67 6.00 6.16 -10.83
CA GLN A 67 5.64 7.07 -11.94
C GLN A 67 4.84 8.29 -11.47
N ILE A 68 3.91 8.13 -10.54
CA ILE A 68 3.12 9.24 -10.00
C ILE A 68 3.94 10.24 -9.18
N LYS A 69 5.18 9.88 -8.80
CA LYS A 69 6.12 10.73 -8.06
C LYS A 69 5.51 11.28 -6.77
N ALA A 70 4.74 10.47 -6.03
CA ALA A 70 4.25 10.83 -4.71
C ALA A 70 5.39 11.23 -3.77
N ASP A 71 5.09 12.06 -2.75
CA ASP A 71 6.08 12.39 -1.72
C ASP A 71 6.31 11.23 -0.77
N TYR A 72 5.24 10.53 -0.42
CA TYR A 72 5.29 9.35 0.45
C TYR A 72 4.39 8.26 -0.10
N ILE A 73 4.69 7.02 0.28
CA ILE A 73 3.82 5.88 -0.01
C ILE A 73 3.55 5.08 1.26
N ILE A 74 2.39 4.46 1.28
CA ILE A 74 2.04 3.38 2.21
C ILE A 74 1.58 2.21 1.36
N CYS A 75 2.28 1.09 1.46
CA CYS A 75 1.91 -0.16 0.82
C CYS A 75 1.50 -1.17 1.89
N GLN A 76 0.28 -1.67 1.79
CA GLN A 76 -0.24 -2.69 2.70
C GLN A 76 -0.47 -3.98 1.92
N VAL A 77 -0.29 -5.11 2.60
CA VAL A 77 -0.80 -6.40 2.13
C VAL A 77 -2.29 -6.43 2.45
N LEU A 78 -3.09 -6.97 1.53
CA LEU A 78 -4.52 -7.09 1.72
C LEU A 78 -4.84 -7.89 2.98
N MET A 79 -5.65 -7.27 3.83
CA MET A 79 -6.25 -7.90 4.98
C MET A 79 -7.77 -7.93 4.77
N PRO A 80 -8.39 -9.09 4.81
CA PRO A 80 -9.84 -9.19 4.79
C PRO A 80 -10.43 -8.52 6.04
N ILE A 81 -11.25 -7.48 5.85
CA ILE A 81 -11.94 -6.79 6.95
C ILE A 81 -13.29 -7.47 7.14
N TYR A 82 -13.67 -7.68 8.42
CA TYR A 82 -14.94 -8.31 8.79
C TYR A 82 -16.13 -7.74 8.00
N ASP A 83 -17.04 -8.61 7.59
CA ASP A 83 -18.27 -8.34 6.84
C ASP A 83 -18.08 -7.72 5.41
N THR A 84 -16.87 -7.75 4.87
CA THR A 84 -16.65 -7.43 3.45
C THR A 84 -16.80 -8.66 2.56
N ASP A 85 -17.08 -8.47 1.26
CA ASP A 85 -17.13 -9.58 0.29
C ASP A 85 -15.84 -10.39 0.27
N ILE A 86 -14.69 -9.70 0.40
CA ILE A 86 -13.37 -10.35 0.49
C ILE A 86 -13.26 -11.23 1.75
N PHE A 87 -13.84 -10.79 2.86
CA PHE A 87 -13.86 -11.59 4.09
C PHE A 87 -14.74 -12.84 3.92
N LYS A 88 -15.94 -12.67 3.36
CA LYS A 88 -16.85 -13.79 3.06
C LYS A 88 -16.24 -14.80 2.10
N ASP A 89 -15.41 -14.35 1.16
CA ASP A 89 -14.67 -15.24 0.28
C ASP A 89 -13.50 -15.93 1.01
N ALA A 90 -12.83 -15.22 1.93
CA ALA A 90 -11.78 -15.81 2.74
C ALA A 90 -12.29 -16.87 3.71
N GLU A 91 -13.48 -16.67 4.30
CA GLU A 91 -14.13 -17.65 5.21
C GLU A 91 -14.40 -19.02 4.55
N LYS A 92 -14.55 -19.04 3.23
CA LYS A 92 -14.70 -20.30 2.47
C LYS A 92 -13.41 -21.13 2.45
N ASN A 93 -12.29 -20.53 2.80
CA ASN A 93 -10.99 -21.20 2.85
C ASN A 93 -10.70 -21.71 4.26
N PRO A 94 -10.53 -23.04 4.45
CA PRO A 94 -10.32 -23.63 5.77
C PRO A 94 -9.02 -23.19 6.46
N ILE A 95 -8.08 -22.61 5.73
CA ILE A 95 -6.81 -22.10 6.27
C ILE A 95 -6.98 -20.69 6.85
N PHE A 96 -8.03 -19.97 6.46
CA PHE A 96 -8.28 -18.61 6.93
C PHE A 96 -8.90 -18.63 8.33
N ASP A 97 -8.28 -17.94 9.26
CA ASP A 97 -8.76 -17.79 10.63
C ASP A 97 -9.88 -16.75 10.70
N SER A 98 -11.12 -17.16 10.48
CA SER A 98 -12.30 -16.28 10.52
C SER A 98 -12.61 -15.75 11.92
N ASP A 99 -12.23 -16.49 12.98
CA ASP A 99 -12.46 -16.09 14.37
C ASP A 99 -11.45 -15.04 14.89
N PHE A 100 -10.46 -14.70 14.08
CA PHE A 100 -9.43 -13.72 14.43
C PHE A 100 -10.03 -12.42 14.95
N PHE A 101 -10.97 -11.83 14.21
CA PHE A 101 -11.57 -10.54 14.59
C PHE A 101 -12.37 -10.64 15.88
N ARG A 102 -13.09 -11.74 16.09
CA ARG A 102 -13.81 -12.00 17.34
C ARG A 102 -12.85 -12.08 18.51
N ARG A 103 -11.78 -12.85 18.39
CA ARG A 103 -10.75 -12.95 19.45
C ARG A 103 -10.07 -11.60 19.71
N PHE A 104 -9.77 -10.84 18.65
CA PHE A 104 -9.18 -9.51 18.79
C PHE A 104 -10.08 -8.53 19.54
N ILE A 105 -11.38 -8.52 19.24
CA ILE A 105 -12.35 -7.64 19.90
C ILE A 105 -12.53 -8.05 21.37
N CYS A 106 -12.60 -9.35 21.66
CA CYS A 106 -12.80 -9.84 23.02
C CYS A 106 -11.54 -9.75 23.89
N ASN A 107 -10.36 -9.89 23.30
CA ASN A 107 -9.08 -9.86 24.02
C ASN A 107 -7.98 -9.27 23.13
N PRO A 108 -7.91 -7.93 23.00
CA PRO A 108 -6.93 -7.28 22.16
C PRO A 108 -5.51 -7.48 22.72
N GLN A 109 -4.66 -8.14 21.95
CA GLN A 109 -3.24 -8.34 22.27
C GLN A 109 -2.39 -7.37 21.45
N PRO A 110 -1.34 -6.74 22.05
CA PRO A 110 -0.49 -5.76 21.36
C PRO A 110 0.31 -6.38 20.19
N ASP A 111 0.60 -7.67 20.25
CA ASP A 111 1.42 -8.38 19.25
C ASP A 111 0.58 -9.19 18.26
N LEU A 112 -0.69 -8.85 18.12
CA LEU A 112 -1.59 -9.59 17.28
C LEU A 112 -1.21 -9.47 15.81
N THR A 113 -0.85 -10.60 15.21
CA THR A 113 -0.57 -10.68 13.77
C THR A 113 -1.88 -10.77 12.99
N ILE A 114 -2.15 -9.74 12.20
CA ILE A 114 -3.36 -9.70 11.38
C ILE A 114 -3.28 -10.78 10.30
N PRO A 115 -4.33 -11.60 10.11
CA PRO A 115 -4.31 -12.67 9.11
C PRO A 115 -4.23 -12.08 7.70
N ILE A 116 -3.23 -12.53 6.95
CA ILE A 116 -3.09 -12.25 5.53
C ILE A 116 -3.75 -13.41 4.78
N TRP A 117 -4.65 -13.07 3.87
CA TRP A 117 -5.26 -14.05 2.99
C TRP A 117 -4.97 -13.70 1.54
N SER A 118 -4.34 -14.65 0.83
CA SER A 118 -4.05 -14.51 -0.59
C SER A 118 -4.24 -15.85 -1.29
N THR A 119 -4.86 -15.84 -2.45
CA THR A 119 -5.04 -17.03 -3.29
C THR A 119 -4.07 -17.10 -4.45
N GLY A 120 -3.27 -16.05 -4.69
CA GLY A 120 -2.39 -15.96 -5.86
C GLY A 120 -0.90 -15.94 -5.54
N ILE A 121 -0.52 -15.26 -4.44
CA ILE A 121 0.88 -15.09 -4.05
C ILE A 121 1.05 -15.60 -2.62
N PRO A 122 2.03 -16.47 -2.34
CA PRO A 122 2.33 -16.92 -0.98
C PRO A 122 2.59 -15.74 -0.03
N THR A 123 2.14 -15.86 1.22
CA THR A 123 2.25 -14.78 2.23
C THR A 123 3.69 -14.28 2.41
N GLY A 124 4.66 -15.21 2.44
CA GLY A 124 6.08 -14.85 2.54
C GLY A 124 6.57 -14.00 1.37
N ASP A 125 6.09 -14.28 0.16
CA ASP A 125 6.44 -13.51 -1.04
C ASP A 125 5.73 -12.16 -1.07
N LEU A 126 4.50 -12.05 -0.55
CA LEU A 126 3.81 -10.77 -0.38
C LEU A 126 4.57 -9.83 0.55
N ILE A 127 5.07 -10.35 1.68
CA ILE A 127 5.89 -9.58 2.62
C ILE A 127 7.20 -9.13 1.96
N ARG A 128 7.85 -10.02 1.19
CA ARG A 128 9.05 -9.67 0.42
C ARG A 128 8.76 -8.60 -0.64
N LEU A 129 7.64 -8.72 -1.36
CA LEU A 129 7.20 -7.73 -2.34
C LEU A 129 6.89 -6.39 -1.69
N GLN A 130 6.25 -6.38 -0.53
CA GLN A 130 5.99 -5.15 0.23
C GLN A 130 7.30 -4.45 0.62
N ARG A 131 8.29 -5.18 1.12
CA ARG A 131 9.62 -4.64 1.42
C ARG A 131 10.30 -4.08 0.17
N LEU A 132 10.27 -4.84 -0.92
CA LEU A 132 10.82 -4.41 -2.21
C LEU A 132 10.13 -3.14 -2.71
N PHE A 133 8.83 -2.99 -2.49
CA PHE A 133 8.05 -1.80 -2.85
C PHE A 133 8.62 -0.55 -2.16
N TYR A 134 8.85 -0.62 -0.85
CA TYR A 134 9.44 0.49 -0.09
C TYR A 134 10.87 0.77 -0.55
N LEU A 135 11.71 -0.26 -0.69
CA LEU A 135 13.09 -0.09 -1.14
C LEU A 135 13.15 0.57 -2.53
N LYS A 136 12.41 0.04 -3.51
CA LYS A 136 12.37 0.62 -4.86
C LYS A 136 11.86 2.06 -4.87
N PHE A 137 10.92 2.40 -4.01
CA PHE A 137 10.37 3.74 -3.95
C PHE A 137 11.33 4.73 -3.29
N TYR A 138 11.88 4.41 -2.12
CA TYR A 138 12.64 5.33 -1.31
C TYR A 138 14.14 5.40 -1.66
N LEU A 139 14.72 4.34 -2.23
CA LEU A 139 16.13 4.32 -2.62
C LEU A 139 16.41 4.91 -4.02
N ARG A 140 15.44 5.55 -4.65
CA ARG A 140 15.67 6.24 -5.93
C ARG A 140 16.62 7.42 -5.76
N PRO A 141 17.64 7.57 -6.61
CA PRO A 141 18.61 8.68 -6.49
C PRO A 141 17.93 10.05 -6.39
N ASN A 142 16.96 10.31 -7.26
CA ASN A 142 16.20 11.56 -7.27
C ASN A 142 15.38 11.78 -5.98
N TYR A 143 14.93 10.70 -5.32
CA TYR A 143 14.21 10.80 -4.07
C TYR A 143 15.17 11.11 -2.92
N ILE A 144 16.30 10.42 -2.87
CA ILE A 144 17.36 10.64 -1.87
C ILE A 144 17.88 12.09 -1.97
N LEU A 145 18.19 12.56 -3.18
CA LEU A 145 18.64 13.93 -3.39
C LEU A 145 17.61 14.96 -2.88
N ARG A 146 16.32 14.74 -3.17
CA ARG A 146 15.23 15.60 -2.70
C ARG A 146 15.11 15.60 -1.17
N ILE A 147 15.31 14.45 -0.51
CA ILE A 147 15.32 14.37 0.95
C ILE A 147 16.52 15.13 1.52
N LEU A 148 17.72 14.93 0.96
CA LEU A 148 18.94 15.62 1.40
C LEU A 148 18.78 17.14 1.27
N GLN A 149 18.22 17.63 0.17
CA GLN A 149 17.92 19.04 0.00
C GLN A 149 16.92 19.58 1.03
N ARG A 150 15.95 18.77 1.44
CA ARG A 150 15.01 19.15 2.51
C ARG A 150 15.64 19.14 3.90
N LEU A 151 16.57 18.22 4.16
CA LEU A 151 17.27 18.12 5.45
C LEU A 151 18.24 19.27 5.68
N SER A 152 18.81 19.83 4.61
CA SER A 152 19.70 20.99 4.71
C SER A 152 18.99 22.31 5.07
N GLY A 153 17.65 22.32 5.09
CA GLY A 153 16.85 23.53 5.32
C GLY A 153 15.80 23.49 6.43
N TYR A 154 15.42 22.32 6.97
CA TYR A 154 14.34 22.27 7.98
C TYR A 154 14.26 20.93 8.73
N GLU A 155 14.08 20.95 10.05
CA GLU A 155 13.72 19.80 10.87
C GLU A 155 12.26 19.35 10.58
N ASP A 156 12.04 18.52 9.57
CA ASP A 156 10.69 18.04 9.25
C ASP A 156 10.40 16.69 9.92
N THR A 157 9.40 16.71 10.80
CA THR A 157 8.83 15.52 11.49
C THR A 157 8.44 14.40 10.52
N LYS A 158 8.11 14.73 9.28
CA LYS A 158 7.69 13.80 8.23
C LYS A 158 8.84 12.96 7.66
N THR A 159 10.04 13.52 7.62
CA THR A 159 11.26 12.81 7.21
C THR A 159 11.62 11.74 8.24
N LYS A 160 11.42 12.04 9.55
CA LYS A 160 11.57 11.07 10.65
C LYS A 160 10.56 9.92 10.52
N MET A 161 9.34 10.20 10.06
CA MET A 161 8.33 9.16 9.84
C MET A 161 8.65 8.25 8.66
N ALA A 162 9.14 8.79 7.53
CA ALA A 162 9.58 8.02 6.38
C ALA A 162 10.77 7.11 6.73
N LEU A 163 11.75 7.63 7.48
CA LEU A 163 12.89 6.84 7.99
C LEU A 163 12.42 5.75 8.95
N ARG A 164 11.49 6.03 9.87
CA ARG A 164 10.94 5.00 10.77
C ARG A 164 10.24 3.88 10.00
N LEU A 165 9.51 4.18 8.91
CA LEU A 165 8.89 3.16 8.07
C LEU A 165 9.93 2.29 7.36
N LEU A 166 11.07 2.84 6.94
CA LEU A 166 12.18 2.06 6.35
C LEU A 166 12.85 1.12 7.36
N PHE A 167 12.96 1.53 8.63
CA PHE A 167 13.67 0.77 9.67
C PHE A 167 12.75 -0.10 10.55
N LYS A 168 11.44 0.02 10.47
CA LYS A 168 10.48 -0.78 11.25
C LYS A 168 10.32 -2.22 10.74
N PHE A 169 10.96 -2.56 9.63
CA PHE A 169 10.94 -3.90 9.03
C PHE A 169 12.19 -4.74 9.43
N LYS A 170 12.55 -4.73 10.73
CA LYS A 170 13.49 -5.70 11.30
C LYS A 170 12.75 -6.95 11.73
#